data_062d097e4e91d9d650bc0d06333e3e7f
#
_entry.id   062d097e4e91d9d650bc0d06333e3e7f
#
_cell.length_a   1.000
_cell.length_b   1.000
_cell.length_c   1.000
_cell.angle_alpha   90.00
_cell.angle_beta   90.00
_cell.angle_gamma   90.00
#
_symmetry.space_group_name_H-M   'P 1'
#
loop_
_entity.id
_entity.type
_entity.pdbx_description
1 polymer ?
#
loop_
_entity_poly.entity_id
_entity_poly.type
_entity_poly.pdbx_seq_one_letter_code
_entity_poly.pdbx_strand_id
1 'polypeptide(L)'
;MTDAQYDAWLVDLDGTLYTQRWVRLAMAVELVLFGRSAIKTLRQFRHEHEAMREEQNAGRALAATHASPFAGQLARTAEKLGVPVTDVERVVRRWMVERPGKWIGRFARKTLLAELRAFKAQGGRTALVSDYPAERKIDALGVRAIFDVIVANGEANGPRRLKPDPEGYLHAAELLKVQPGRCLVIGDRDDADGEAARAAKMSFRLV
;
A
#
# COMPACT_ATOMS: atom_id res chain seq x y z
N MET A 1 -2.19 -4.62 -25.62
CA MET A 1 -2.61 -3.21 -25.48
C MET A 1 -1.33 -2.41 -25.44
N THR A 2 -1.15 -1.50 -26.37
CA THR A 2 0.09 -0.74 -26.53
C THR A 2 0.23 0.30 -25.43
N ASP A 3 1.37 0.31 -24.73
CA ASP A 3 1.71 1.23 -23.64
C ASP A 3 1.63 2.73 -23.97
N ALA A 4 1.55 3.06 -25.26
CA ALA A 4 1.39 4.42 -25.81
C ALA A 4 0.06 5.11 -25.42
N GLN A 5 -0.87 4.41 -24.76
CA GLN A 5 -2.18 4.94 -24.39
C GLN A 5 -2.15 5.74 -23.07
N TYR A 6 -1.16 5.51 -22.19
CA TYR A 6 -1.11 6.11 -20.85
C TYR A 6 0.14 6.96 -20.66
N ASP A 7 -0.02 8.08 -19.93
CA ASP A 7 1.09 8.97 -19.58
C ASP A 7 1.66 8.62 -18.20
N ALA A 8 0.87 7.94 -17.35
CA ALA A 8 1.30 7.51 -16.02
C ALA A 8 0.82 6.12 -15.65
N TRP A 9 1.65 5.39 -14.91
CA TRP A 9 1.30 4.15 -14.24
C TRP A 9 1.32 4.35 -12.72
N LEU A 10 0.18 4.07 -12.07
CA LEU A 10 -0.02 4.18 -10.63
C LEU A 10 -0.10 2.76 -10.06
N VAL A 11 0.87 2.38 -9.24
CA VAL A 11 1.10 0.98 -8.92
C VAL A 11 0.90 0.75 -7.41
N ASP A 12 0.09 -0.25 -7.07
CA ASP A 12 0.02 -0.75 -5.71
C ASP A 12 1.32 -1.48 -5.30
N LEU A 13 1.55 -1.65 -4.03
CA LEU A 13 2.75 -2.28 -3.47
C LEU A 13 2.54 -3.76 -3.10
N ASP A 14 1.63 -3.98 -2.12
CA ASP A 14 1.54 -5.22 -1.35
C ASP A 14 0.72 -6.31 -2.09
N GLY A 15 1.39 -7.24 -2.78
CA GLY A 15 0.75 -8.23 -3.65
C GLY A 15 0.98 -7.92 -5.13
N THR A 16 1.27 -6.64 -5.43
CA THR A 16 1.46 -6.14 -6.79
C THR A 16 2.93 -6.16 -7.22
N LEU A 17 3.86 -5.56 -6.47
CA LEU A 17 5.29 -5.59 -6.83
C LEU A 17 5.98 -6.89 -6.45
N TYR A 18 5.38 -7.68 -5.58
CA TYR A 18 5.89 -8.99 -5.14
C TYR A 18 4.74 -9.95 -4.81
N THR A 19 4.99 -11.25 -4.83
CA THR A 19 3.99 -12.27 -4.54
C THR A 19 3.76 -12.37 -3.02
N GLN A 20 2.73 -11.70 -2.54
CA GLN A 20 2.47 -11.53 -1.11
C GLN A 20 2.25 -12.85 -0.35
N ARG A 21 1.64 -13.86 -0.98
CA ARG A 21 1.39 -15.17 -0.35
C ARG A 21 2.66 -15.82 0.21
N TRP A 22 3.76 -15.74 -0.52
CA TRP A 22 5.02 -16.34 -0.09
C TRP A 22 5.72 -15.53 1.00
N VAL A 23 5.63 -14.20 0.92
CA VAL A 23 6.12 -13.32 1.99
C VAL A 23 5.30 -13.56 3.27
N ARG A 24 3.97 -13.66 3.17
CA ARG A 24 3.10 -13.97 4.32
C ARG A 24 3.44 -15.33 4.94
N LEU A 25 3.70 -16.35 4.13
CA LEU A 25 4.09 -17.68 4.64
C LEU A 25 5.42 -17.62 5.40
N ALA A 26 6.44 -17.01 4.80
CA ALA A 26 7.75 -16.85 5.43
C ALA A 26 7.64 -16.05 6.75
N MET A 27 6.87 -14.96 6.75
CA MET A 27 6.62 -14.15 7.93
C MET A 27 5.82 -14.88 9.00
N ALA A 28 4.87 -15.75 8.61
CA ALA A 28 4.10 -16.58 9.56
C ALA A 28 5.01 -17.57 10.30
N VAL A 29 5.93 -18.23 9.59
CA VAL A 29 6.93 -19.11 10.22
C VAL A 29 7.80 -18.33 11.21
N GLU A 30 8.32 -17.18 10.82
CA GLU A 30 9.13 -16.36 11.73
C GLU A 30 8.33 -15.87 12.94
N LEU A 31 7.07 -15.50 12.74
CA LEU A 31 6.21 -15.04 13.81
C LEU A 31 5.95 -16.13 14.84
N VAL A 32 5.74 -17.37 14.39
CA VAL A 32 5.56 -18.53 15.28
C VAL A 32 6.84 -18.83 16.06
N LEU A 33 8.01 -18.74 15.41
CA LEU A 33 9.30 -19.07 16.04
C LEU A 33 9.80 -17.96 16.97
N PHE A 34 9.63 -16.69 16.59
CA PHE A 34 10.33 -15.57 17.22
C PHE A 34 9.42 -14.41 17.65
N GLY A 35 8.12 -14.49 17.37
CA GLY A 35 7.21 -13.36 17.55
C GLY A 35 5.84 -13.69 18.14
N ARG A 36 5.70 -14.79 18.88
CA ARG A 36 4.39 -15.22 19.41
C ARG A 36 3.66 -14.13 20.17
N SER A 37 4.38 -13.31 20.96
CA SER A 37 3.82 -12.17 21.69
C SER A 37 3.22 -11.08 20.77
N ALA A 38 3.68 -10.97 19.52
CA ALA A 38 3.20 -10.00 18.55
C ALA A 38 1.90 -10.42 17.84
N ILE A 39 1.55 -11.72 17.88
CA ILE A 39 0.41 -12.27 17.11
C ILE A 39 -0.90 -11.56 17.44
N LYS A 40 -1.20 -11.36 18.73
CA LYS A 40 -2.43 -10.70 19.17
C LYS A 40 -2.51 -9.26 18.63
N THR A 41 -1.42 -8.51 18.72
CA THR A 41 -1.34 -7.12 18.26
C THR A 41 -1.51 -7.04 16.73
N LEU A 42 -0.81 -7.87 15.97
CA LEU A 42 -0.90 -7.87 14.50
C LEU A 42 -2.27 -8.30 13.99
N ARG A 43 -2.91 -9.27 14.68
CA ARG A 43 -4.28 -9.70 14.34
C ARG A 43 -5.28 -8.57 14.59
N GLN A 44 -5.20 -7.91 15.76
CA GLN A 44 -6.07 -6.78 16.05
C GLN A 44 -5.84 -5.62 15.10
N PHE A 45 -4.58 -5.30 14.79
CA PHE A 45 -4.23 -4.24 13.85
C PHE A 45 -4.85 -4.46 12.47
N ARG A 46 -4.82 -5.70 11.95
CA ARG A 46 -5.48 -6.03 10.67
C ARG A 46 -6.99 -5.95 10.75
N HIS A 47 -7.57 -6.36 11.87
CA HIS A 47 -9.01 -6.25 12.10
C HIS A 47 -9.46 -4.79 12.08
N GLU A 48 -8.72 -3.89 12.74
CA GLU A 48 -9.02 -2.46 12.71
C GLU A 48 -8.90 -1.85 11.31
N HIS A 49 -7.99 -2.34 10.47
CA HIS A 49 -7.88 -1.92 9.07
C HIS A 49 -9.17 -2.20 8.28
N GLU A 50 -9.65 -3.43 8.37
CA GLU A 50 -10.89 -3.80 7.66
C GLU A 50 -12.11 -3.08 8.24
N ALA A 51 -12.20 -2.91 9.56
CA ALA A 51 -13.26 -2.15 10.19
C ALA A 51 -13.27 -0.68 9.74
N MET A 52 -12.10 -0.05 9.61
CA MET A 52 -11.98 1.32 9.09
C MET A 52 -12.41 1.43 7.62
N ARG A 53 -12.07 0.44 6.78
CA ARG A 53 -12.54 0.38 5.39
C ARG A 53 -14.06 0.22 5.31
N GLU A 54 -14.64 -0.65 6.10
CA GLU A 54 -16.10 -0.85 6.17
C GLU A 54 -16.82 0.44 6.63
N GLU A 55 -16.30 1.10 7.66
CA GLU A 55 -16.83 2.38 8.14
C GLU A 55 -16.79 3.45 7.04
N GLN A 56 -15.66 3.55 6.33
CA GLN A 56 -15.48 4.48 5.23
C GLN A 56 -16.44 4.19 4.06
N ASN A 57 -16.59 2.93 3.67
CA ASN A 57 -17.50 2.51 2.61
C ASN A 57 -18.96 2.74 2.98
N ALA A 58 -19.31 2.69 4.26
CA ALA A 58 -20.61 3.05 4.79
C ALA A 58 -20.84 4.57 4.91
N GLY A 59 -19.93 5.39 4.35
CA GLY A 59 -20.03 6.85 4.38
C GLY A 59 -19.74 7.49 5.74
N ARG A 60 -19.25 6.72 6.71
CA ARG A 60 -18.80 7.26 7.99
C ARG A 60 -17.43 7.89 7.83
N ALA A 61 -17.30 9.16 8.21
CA ALA A 61 -16.00 9.81 8.21
C ALA A 61 -15.06 9.07 9.18
N LEU A 62 -13.91 8.62 8.70
CA LEU A 62 -12.82 8.24 9.59
C LEU A 62 -12.51 9.49 10.41
N ALA A 63 -12.60 9.36 11.74
CA ALA A 63 -12.44 10.52 12.63
C ALA A 63 -11.15 11.28 12.28
N ALA A 64 -11.30 12.54 11.90
CA ALA A 64 -10.19 13.42 11.50
C ALA A 64 -9.22 13.78 12.65
N THR A 65 -9.29 13.03 13.76
CA THR A 65 -8.48 13.23 14.98
C THR A 65 -7.03 12.75 14.84
N HIS A 66 -6.72 11.98 13.78
CA HIS A 66 -5.37 11.43 13.58
C HIS A 66 -4.72 11.98 12.30
N ALA A 67 -3.40 12.08 12.31
CA ALA A 67 -2.62 12.61 11.19
C ALA A 67 -2.75 11.78 9.89
N SER A 68 -3.07 10.49 10.02
CA SER A 68 -3.29 9.58 8.89
C SER A 68 -4.18 8.39 9.31
N PRO A 69 -4.79 7.65 8.35
CA PRO A 69 -5.47 6.39 8.65
C PRO A 69 -4.58 5.39 9.38
N PHE A 70 -3.27 5.31 9.04
CA PHE A 70 -2.33 4.45 9.75
C PHE A 70 -2.18 4.82 11.23
N ALA A 71 -2.07 6.11 11.55
CA ALA A 71 -2.03 6.59 12.93
C ALA A 71 -3.34 6.28 13.67
N GLY A 72 -4.48 6.46 13.02
CA GLY A 72 -5.80 6.09 13.56
C GLY A 72 -5.91 4.60 13.83
N GLN A 73 -5.44 3.76 12.92
CA GLN A 73 -5.42 2.30 13.08
C GLN A 73 -4.56 1.87 14.27
N LEU A 74 -3.37 2.48 14.46
CA LEU A 74 -2.52 2.24 15.62
C LEU A 74 -3.24 2.61 16.92
N ALA A 75 -3.87 3.78 16.98
CA ALA A 75 -4.58 4.25 18.16
C ALA A 75 -5.77 3.34 18.53
N ARG A 76 -6.61 2.97 17.57
CA ARG A 76 -7.74 2.05 17.78
C ARG A 76 -7.27 0.67 18.24
N THR A 77 -6.18 0.17 17.66
CA THR A 77 -5.58 -1.11 18.09
C THR A 77 -5.10 -1.04 19.53
N ALA A 78 -4.44 0.04 19.92
CA ALA A 78 -3.94 0.27 21.26
C ALA A 78 -5.08 0.33 22.28
N GLU A 79 -6.15 1.07 21.98
CA GLU A 79 -7.36 1.16 22.79
C GLU A 79 -8.00 -0.22 23.00
N LYS A 80 -8.21 -0.99 21.93
CA LYS A 80 -8.79 -2.34 21.99
C LYS A 80 -7.98 -3.34 22.80
N LEU A 81 -6.66 -3.16 22.84
CA LEU A 81 -5.75 -4.04 23.56
C LEU A 81 -5.44 -3.55 24.99
N GLY A 82 -5.77 -2.30 25.32
CA GLY A 82 -5.44 -1.68 26.59
C GLY A 82 -3.93 -1.48 26.78
N VAL A 83 -3.20 -1.13 25.72
CA VAL A 83 -1.74 -0.96 25.74
C VAL A 83 -1.34 0.41 25.15
N PRO A 84 -0.14 0.93 25.44
CA PRO A 84 0.35 2.16 24.81
C PRO A 84 0.44 2.05 23.27
N VAL A 85 0.10 3.13 22.55
CA VAL A 85 0.20 3.22 21.09
C VAL A 85 1.62 2.93 20.61
N THR A 86 2.63 3.39 21.34
CA THR A 86 4.05 3.16 21.04
C THR A 86 4.43 1.68 21.02
N ASP A 87 3.78 0.85 21.85
CA ASP A 87 4.03 -0.59 21.85
C ASP A 87 3.41 -1.27 20.64
N VAL A 88 2.19 -0.87 20.26
CA VAL A 88 1.55 -1.33 19.02
C VAL A 88 2.40 -0.91 17.81
N GLU A 89 2.81 0.35 17.73
CA GLU A 89 3.61 0.87 16.64
C GLU A 89 4.94 0.10 16.50
N ARG A 90 5.63 -0.16 17.60
CA ARG A 90 6.88 -0.94 17.60
C ARG A 90 6.68 -2.34 17.03
N VAL A 91 5.60 -3.02 17.40
CA VAL A 91 5.25 -4.35 16.90
C VAL A 91 4.91 -4.30 15.41
N VAL A 92 4.04 -3.37 15.00
CA VAL A 92 3.61 -3.22 13.61
C VAL A 92 4.80 -2.86 12.71
N ARG A 93 5.61 -1.85 13.07
CA ARG A 93 6.81 -1.49 12.29
C ARG A 93 7.74 -2.67 12.12
N ARG A 94 8.06 -3.37 13.20
CA ARG A 94 8.97 -4.52 13.15
C ARG A 94 8.45 -5.63 12.25
N TRP A 95 7.17 -6.01 12.38
CA TRP A 95 6.64 -7.22 11.73
C TRP A 95 5.95 -6.99 10.39
N MET A 96 5.47 -5.79 10.11
CA MET A 96 4.78 -5.48 8.85
C MET A 96 5.57 -4.56 7.92
N VAL A 97 6.56 -3.81 8.44
CA VAL A 97 7.32 -2.84 7.63
C VAL A 97 8.77 -3.30 7.43
N GLU A 98 9.48 -3.66 8.51
CA GLU A 98 10.93 -3.91 8.46
C GLU A 98 11.26 -5.37 8.09
N ARG A 99 10.76 -6.33 8.85
CA ARG A 99 11.08 -7.76 8.67
C ARG A 99 10.71 -8.33 7.29
N PRO A 100 9.59 -7.94 6.66
CA PRO A 100 9.26 -8.44 5.32
C PRO A 100 10.33 -8.12 4.28
N GLY A 101 11.12 -7.05 4.45
CA GLY A 101 12.13 -6.58 3.50
C GLY A 101 13.05 -7.68 2.99
N LYS A 102 13.53 -8.57 3.86
CA LYS A 102 14.43 -9.68 3.48
C LYS A 102 13.78 -10.73 2.56
N TRP A 103 12.43 -10.83 2.58
CA TRP A 103 11.68 -11.78 1.75
C TRP A 103 11.14 -11.14 0.47
N ILE A 104 10.79 -9.85 0.53
CA ILE A 104 10.17 -9.10 -0.55
C ILE A 104 11.01 -9.20 -1.84
N GLY A 105 12.32 -8.96 -1.75
CA GLY A 105 13.21 -9.04 -2.91
C GLY A 105 13.26 -10.43 -3.55
N ARG A 106 13.15 -11.51 -2.74
CA ARG A 106 13.15 -12.89 -3.25
C ARG A 106 11.90 -13.22 -4.05
N PHE A 107 10.77 -12.63 -3.69
CA PHE A 107 9.47 -12.89 -4.30
C PHE A 107 8.98 -11.73 -5.18
N ALA A 108 9.89 -10.83 -5.58
CA ALA A 108 9.58 -9.72 -6.46
C ALA A 108 9.02 -10.19 -7.81
N ARG A 109 8.03 -9.49 -8.35
CA ARG A 109 7.49 -9.70 -9.71
C ARG A 109 8.42 -9.07 -10.73
N LYS A 110 9.49 -9.78 -11.08
CA LYS A 110 10.58 -9.26 -11.93
C LYS A 110 10.09 -8.76 -13.28
N THR A 111 9.10 -9.43 -13.88
CA THR A 111 8.51 -9.02 -15.17
C THR A 111 7.84 -7.66 -15.05
N LEU A 112 6.97 -7.45 -14.04
CA LEU A 112 6.32 -6.15 -13.82
C LEU A 112 7.35 -5.05 -13.52
N LEU A 113 8.38 -5.35 -12.74
CA LEU A 113 9.46 -4.39 -12.47
C LEU A 113 10.26 -4.02 -13.73
N ALA A 114 10.44 -4.96 -14.65
CA ALA A 114 11.08 -4.69 -15.95
C ALA A 114 10.18 -3.82 -16.85
N GLU A 115 8.87 -4.11 -16.90
CA GLU A 115 7.87 -3.29 -17.62
C GLU A 115 7.86 -1.85 -17.08
N LEU A 116 7.84 -1.67 -15.76
CA LEU A 116 7.86 -0.35 -15.12
C LEU A 116 9.13 0.45 -15.47
N ARG A 117 10.29 -0.22 -15.48
CA ARG A 117 11.56 0.43 -15.90
C ARG A 117 11.53 0.82 -17.37
N ALA A 118 11.01 -0.06 -18.23
CA ALA A 118 10.88 0.22 -19.65
C ALA A 118 9.93 1.39 -19.93
N PHE A 119 8.76 1.41 -19.28
CA PHE A 119 7.79 2.50 -19.37
C PHE A 119 8.41 3.84 -18.93
N LYS A 120 9.11 3.85 -17.80
CA LYS A 120 9.81 5.04 -17.32
C LYS A 120 10.92 5.50 -18.28
N ALA A 121 11.69 4.58 -18.84
CA ALA A 121 12.74 4.89 -19.82
C ALA A 121 12.21 5.51 -21.10
N GLN A 122 10.94 5.25 -21.45
CA GLN A 122 10.22 5.87 -22.57
C GLN A 122 9.58 7.23 -22.21
N GLY A 123 9.86 7.77 -21.02
CA GLY A 123 9.32 9.06 -20.56
C GLY A 123 7.99 8.96 -19.81
N GLY A 124 7.49 7.75 -19.53
CA GLY A 124 6.30 7.52 -18.71
C GLY A 124 6.53 7.94 -17.27
N ARG A 125 5.49 8.45 -16.61
CA ARG A 125 5.50 8.84 -15.21
C ARG A 125 4.99 7.72 -14.34
N THR A 126 5.55 7.56 -13.14
CA THR A 126 5.20 6.43 -12.27
C THR A 126 4.97 6.88 -10.84
N ALA A 127 3.91 6.37 -10.21
CA ALA A 127 3.68 6.55 -8.78
C ALA A 127 3.42 5.20 -8.09
N LEU A 128 3.84 5.13 -6.82
CA LEU A 128 3.42 4.06 -5.92
C LEU A 128 2.26 4.57 -5.06
N VAL A 129 1.21 3.75 -4.89
CA VAL A 129 0.07 4.06 -4.02
C VAL A 129 -0.21 2.90 -3.07
N SER A 130 -0.06 3.10 -1.77
CA SER A 130 -0.15 2.04 -0.76
C SER A 130 -0.98 2.43 0.45
N ASP A 131 -1.80 1.49 0.95
CA ASP A 131 -2.56 1.63 2.21
C ASP A 131 -1.69 1.42 3.47
N TYR A 132 -0.39 1.14 3.30
CA TYR A 132 0.58 0.98 4.39
C TYR A 132 1.88 1.71 4.07
N PRO A 133 2.73 2.00 5.10
CA PRO A 133 4.05 2.58 4.88
C PRO A 133 4.88 1.76 3.87
N ALA A 134 5.46 2.44 2.90
CA ALA A 134 6.08 1.84 1.73
C ALA A 134 7.60 1.96 1.70
N GLU A 135 8.20 3.02 2.29
CA GLU A 135 9.61 3.36 2.11
C GLU A 135 10.57 2.19 2.32
N ARG A 136 10.46 1.50 3.45
CA ARG A 136 11.34 0.36 3.77
C ARG A 136 11.19 -0.80 2.80
N LYS A 137 9.98 -1.02 2.27
CA LYS A 137 9.69 -2.10 1.33
C LYS A 137 10.26 -1.81 -0.06
N ILE A 138 10.10 -0.57 -0.54
CA ILE A 138 10.64 -0.16 -1.85
C ILE A 138 12.17 -0.10 -1.84
N ASP A 139 12.78 0.27 -0.70
CA ASP A 139 14.23 0.20 -0.52
C ASP A 139 14.72 -1.26 -0.57
N ALA A 140 14.03 -2.16 0.12
CA ALA A 140 14.34 -3.60 0.10
C ALA A 140 14.17 -4.24 -1.29
N LEU A 141 13.26 -3.72 -2.12
CA LEU A 141 13.10 -4.10 -3.53
C LEU A 141 14.16 -3.46 -4.45
N GLY A 142 14.86 -2.42 -4.01
CA GLY A 142 15.77 -1.64 -4.85
C GLY A 142 15.07 -0.92 -5.99
N VAL A 143 13.83 -0.44 -5.76
CA VAL A 143 12.97 0.10 -6.83
C VAL A 143 12.60 1.57 -6.64
N ARG A 144 13.12 2.24 -5.62
CA ARG A 144 12.80 3.65 -5.35
C ARG A 144 12.97 4.56 -6.59
N ALA A 145 14.03 4.36 -7.35
CA ALA A 145 14.31 5.16 -8.56
C ALA A 145 13.30 4.95 -9.71
N ILE A 146 12.45 3.92 -9.63
CA ILE A 146 11.39 3.70 -10.60
C ILE A 146 10.27 4.74 -10.41
N PHE A 147 9.97 5.12 -9.17
CA PHE A 147 8.82 5.96 -8.85
C PHE A 147 9.18 7.44 -8.74
N ASP A 148 8.43 8.29 -9.46
CA ASP A 148 8.53 9.75 -9.38
C ASP A 148 7.83 10.27 -8.12
N VAL A 149 6.74 9.57 -7.72
CA VAL A 149 5.91 9.92 -6.57
C VAL A 149 5.61 8.67 -5.74
N ILE A 150 5.55 8.84 -4.43
CA ILE A 150 5.13 7.82 -3.47
C ILE A 150 4.00 8.41 -2.63
N VAL A 151 2.83 7.77 -2.70
CA VAL A 151 1.63 8.07 -1.91
C VAL A 151 1.36 6.87 -1.02
N ALA A 152 1.87 6.89 0.20
CA ALA A 152 1.77 5.76 1.12
C ALA A 152 1.21 6.20 2.47
N ASN A 153 0.23 5.45 2.97
CA ASN A 153 -0.43 5.76 4.24
C ASN A 153 0.58 5.73 5.41
N GLY A 154 0.57 6.78 6.21
CA GLY A 154 1.52 6.97 7.31
C GLY A 154 2.83 7.64 6.90
N GLU A 155 2.97 8.08 5.65
CA GLU A 155 4.09 8.86 5.13
C GLU A 155 3.65 10.27 4.69
N ALA A 156 4.59 11.14 4.38
CA ALA A 156 4.34 12.58 4.18
C ALA A 156 3.25 12.91 3.12
N ASN A 157 3.22 12.17 2.01
CA ASN A 157 2.22 12.33 0.95
C ASN A 157 1.11 11.25 1.04
N GLY A 158 0.91 10.66 2.21
CA GLY A 158 -0.04 9.57 2.39
C GLY A 158 -1.49 10.00 2.19
N PRO A 159 -2.34 9.08 1.70
CA PRO A 159 -3.76 9.36 1.52
C PRO A 159 -4.43 9.49 2.90
N ARG A 160 -5.53 10.23 2.94
CA ARG A 160 -6.39 10.36 4.14
C ARG A 160 -7.49 9.30 4.19
N ARG A 161 -7.69 8.59 3.09
CA ARG A 161 -8.69 7.54 2.94
C ARG A 161 -8.06 6.27 2.39
N LEU A 162 -8.59 5.13 2.81
CA LEU A 162 -8.10 3.81 2.38
C LEU A 162 -8.81 3.39 1.08
N LYS A 163 -8.14 2.57 0.27
CA LYS A 163 -8.80 1.90 -0.87
C LYS A 163 -10.01 1.09 -0.38
N PRO A 164 -11.14 1.10 -1.11
CA PRO A 164 -11.33 1.49 -2.50
C PRO A 164 -11.64 2.97 -2.75
N ASP A 165 -11.44 3.88 -1.78
CA ASP A 165 -11.59 5.30 -2.07
C ASP A 165 -10.55 5.74 -3.11
N PRO A 166 -10.95 6.54 -4.12
CA PRO A 166 -10.06 6.97 -5.20
C PRO A 166 -9.01 7.99 -4.78
N GLU A 167 -9.10 8.57 -3.57
CA GLU A 167 -8.27 9.70 -3.15
C GLU A 167 -6.77 9.46 -3.37
N GLY A 168 -6.25 8.29 -2.96
CA GLY A 168 -4.82 7.99 -3.09
C GLY A 168 -4.35 8.00 -4.54
N TYR A 169 -5.14 7.47 -5.47
CA TYR A 169 -4.81 7.47 -6.90
C TYR A 169 -4.99 8.86 -7.54
N LEU A 170 -6.03 9.59 -7.17
CA LEU A 170 -6.25 10.95 -7.63
C LEU A 170 -5.11 11.88 -7.16
N HIS A 171 -4.70 11.76 -5.89
CA HIS A 171 -3.58 12.52 -5.35
C HIS A 171 -2.25 12.19 -6.05
N ALA A 172 -2.01 10.92 -6.35
CA ALA A 172 -0.83 10.50 -7.12
C ALA A 172 -0.84 11.11 -8.55
N ALA A 173 -1.99 11.12 -9.22
CA ALA A 173 -2.14 11.71 -10.54
C ALA A 173 -1.92 13.23 -10.53
N GLU A 174 -2.42 13.91 -9.50
CA GLU A 174 -2.20 15.35 -9.27
C GLU A 174 -0.72 15.67 -9.09
N LEU A 175 -0.01 14.95 -8.22
CA LEU A 175 1.42 15.12 -7.99
C LEU A 175 2.24 14.86 -9.26
N LEU A 176 1.84 13.89 -10.08
CA LEU A 176 2.44 13.62 -11.38
C LEU A 176 2.02 14.64 -12.45
N LYS A 177 1.02 15.47 -12.21
CA LYS A 177 0.43 16.41 -13.18
C LYS A 177 -0.09 15.66 -14.44
N VAL A 178 -0.79 14.55 -14.25
CA VAL A 178 -1.40 13.74 -15.32
C VAL A 178 -2.90 13.66 -15.09
N GLN A 179 -3.67 13.78 -16.17
CA GLN A 179 -5.12 13.64 -16.10
C GLN A 179 -5.51 12.19 -15.75
N PRO A 180 -6.53 11.96 -14.89
CA PRO A 180 -6.95 10.61 -14.49
C PRO A 180 -7.20 9.65 -15.66
N GLY A 181 -7.87 10.09 -16.72
CA GLY A 181 -8.13 9.27 -17.91
C GLY A 181 -6.88 8.85 -18.71
N ARG A 182 -5.71 9.44 -18.40
CA ARG A 182 -4.40 9.09 -18.95
C ARG A 182 -3.55 8.24 -18.00
N CYS A 183 -4.14 7.78 -16.89
CA CYS A 183 -3.49 6.94 -15.90
C CYS A 183 -3.93 5.48 -16.01
N LEU A 184 -2.98 4.56 -15.85
CA LEU A 184 -3.22 3.13 -15.65
C LEU A 184 -2.91 2.77 -14.20
N VAL A 185 -3.90 2.27 -13.48
CA VAL A 185 -3.71 1.66 -12.15
C VAL A 185 -3.34 0.19 -12.33
N ILE A 186 -2.31 -0.26 -11.62
CA ILE A 186 -1.86 -1.66 -11.59
C ILE A 186 -1.93 -2.14 -10.15
N GLY A 187 -2.72 -3.18 -9.89
CA GLY A 187 -2.96 -3.71 -8.55
C GLY A 187 -3.29 -5.20 -8.55
N ASP A 188 -3.27 -5.82 -7.37
CA ASP A 188 -3.58 -7.25 -7.19
C ASP A 188 -5.00 -7.51 -6.67
N ARG A 189 -5.77 -6.43 -6.36
CA ARG A 189 -7.12 -6.52 -5.80
C ARG A 189 -8.13 -5.69 -6.58
N ASP A 190 -9.06 -6.37 -7.27
CA ASP A 190 -10.13 -5.68 -8.00
C ASP A 190 -11.11 -4.96 -7.04
N ASP A 191 -11.38 -5.54 -5.86
CA ASP A 191 -12.25 -4.97 -4.81
C ASP A 191 -11.64 -3.77 -4.06
N ALA A 192 -10.39 -3.44 -4.31
CA ALA A 192 -9.70 -2.31 -3.71
C ALA A 192 -9.11 -1.40 -4.79
N ASP A 193 -8.08 -1.86 -5.51
CA ASP A 193 -7.40 -1.08 -6.54
C ASP A 193 -8.29 -0.84 -7.75
N GLY A 194 -9.02 -1.88 -8.20
CA GLY A 194 -9.92 -1.80 -9.34
C GLY A 194 -11.11 -0.87 -9.09
N GLU A 195 -11.76 -0.98 -7.91
CA GLU A 195 -12.84 -0.08 -7.54
C GLU A 195 -12.36 1.37 -7.40
N ALA A 196 -11.21 1.60 -6.74
CA ALA A 196 -10.62 2.92 -6.63
C ALA A 196 -10.27 3.52 -8.01
N ALA A 197 -9.71 2.71 -8.92
CA ALA A 197 -9.41 3.14 -10.28
C ALA A 197 -10.68 3.55 -11.05
N ARG A 198 -11.72 2.73 -10.99
CA ARG A 198 -13.01 3.03 -11.63
C ARG A 198 -13.64 4.31 -11.08
N ALA A 199 -13.62 4.48 -9.76
CA ALA A 199 -14.10 5.70 -9.10
C ALA A 199 -13.29 6.94 -9.49
N ALA A 200 -11.98 6.79 -9.71
CA ALA A 200 -11.09 7.83 -10.21
C ALA A 200 -11.18 8.07 -11.72
N LYS A 201 -12.01 7.31 -12.47
CA LYS A 201 -12.07 7.31 -13.95
C LYS A 201 -10.71 6.97 -14.60
N MET A 202 -9.97 6.06 -14.00
CA MET A 202 -8.70 5.53 -14.47
C MET A 202 -8.88 4.11 -15.02
N SER A 203 -8.01 3.70 -15.95
CA SER A 203 -7.92 2.30 -16.37
C SER A 203 -7.31 1.43 -15.28
N PHE A 204 -7.65 0.14 -15.26
CA PHE A 204 -7.13 -0.82 -14.29
C PHE A 204 -6.57 -2.06 -14.95
N ARG A 205 -5.42 -2.54 -14.45
CA ARG A 205 -4.79 -3.82 -14.80
C ARG A 205 -4.59 -4.66 -13.55
N LEU A 206 -5.23 -5.81 -13.49
CA LEU A 206 -5.03 -6.82 -12.44
C LEU A 206 -3.75 -7.63 -12.72
N VAL A 207 -2.94 -7.98 -11.66
CA VAL A 207 -1.68 -8.74 -11.75
C VAL A 207 -1.66 -9.96 -10.83
#